data_6f7a761222057daed3fea127256bd430
#
_entry.id   6f7a761222057daed3fea127256bd430
#
_cell.length_a   1.000
_cell.length_b   1.000
_cell.length_c   1.000
_cell.angle_alpha   90.00
_cell.angle_beta   90.00
_cell.angle_gamma   90.00
#
_symmetry.space_group_name_H-M   'P 1'
#
loop_
_entity.id
_entity.type
_entity.pdbx_description
1 polymer ?
#
loop_
_entity_poly.entity_id
_entity_poly.type
_entity_poly.pdbx_seq_one_letter_code
_entity_poly.pdbx_strand_id
1 'polypeptide(L)'
;EGSARVPMMIAAPGIEPGLDLTPVSNIDVCPTLCDLAGVDISEVAPWTTGESLVPLGRGGVRTSPVAMEYAAEGSYAPLVALRQGQWKYTRCTLDPDQLFDLDADPHELTNLADDPAHADTLAQFRTEADARWDLARFDAEVRESQARRWIVYEALRQGGYYPWDYQPLRVASERYMRNHMDLNVLEDNQRFPRGE
;
A
#
# COMPACT_ATOMS: atom_id res chain seq x y z
N GLU A 1 -6.00 -6.14 7.27
CA GLU A 1 -4.92 -5.70 8.18
C GLU A 1 -3.63 -6.53 8.02
N GLY A 2 -3.68 -7.82 7.75
CA GLY A 2 -2.50 -8.68 7.74
C GLY A 2 -1.35 -8.25 6.80
N SER A 3 -1.64 -7.55 5.71
CA SER A 3 -0.64 -7.03 4.76
C SER A 3 -0.47 -5.52 4.80
N ALA A 4 -1.46 -4.78 5.29
CA ALA A 4 -1.46 -3.32 5.27
C ALA A 4 -0.92 -2.71 6.58
N ARG A 5 -1.12 -3.39 7.71
CA ARG A 5 -0.70 -2.91 9.02
C ARG A 5 0.77 -3.25 9.28
N VAL A 6 1.65 -2.26 9.09
CA VAL A 6 3.07 -2.36 9.43
C VAL A 6 3.42 -1.39 10.56
N PRO A 7 4.35 -1.75 11.47
CA PRO A 7 4.75 -0.85 12.54
C PRO A 7 5.55 0.34 11.98
N MET A 8 5.30 1.53 12.56
CA MET A 8 6.10 2.72 12.33
C MET A 8 6.63 3.23 13.67
N MET A 9 7.91 3.60 13.72
CA MET A 9 8.53 4.17 14.91
C MET A 9 9.20 5.50 14.54
N ILE A 10 8.96 6.52 15.37
CA ILE A 10 9.54 7.85 15.19
C ILE A 10 10.19 8.25 16.51
N ALA A 11 11.44 8.70 16.44
CA ALA A 11 12.15 9.34 17.55
C ALA A 11 12.70 10.68 17.08
N ALA A 12 12.21 11.78 17.65
CA ALA A 12 12.60 13.13 17.27
C ALA A 12 12.46 14.10 18.44
N PRO A 13 13.16 15.25 18.44
CA PRO A 13 12.99 16.27 19.46
C PRO A 13 11.51 16.73 19.56
N GLY A 14 11.01 16.77 20.81
CA GLY A 14 9.64 17.22 21.09
C GLY A 14 8.54 16.21 20.79
N ILE A 15 8.92 14.94 20.53
CA ILE A 15 7.99 13.80 20.49
C ILE A 15 8.21 12.99 21.77
N GLU A 16 7.15 12.87 22.57
CA GLU A 16 7.20 12.11 23.82
C GLU A 16 7.11 10.59 23.55
N PRO A 17 7.79 9.76 24.35
CA PRO A 17 7.63 8.32 24.26
C PRO A 17 6.18 7.89 24.50
N GLY A 18 5.65 7.06 23.62
CA GLY A 18 4.27 6.58 23.71
C GLY A 18 3.92 5.59 22.63
N LEU A 19 2.69 5.11 22.67
CA LEU A 19 2.08 4.29 21.62
C LEU A 19 0.83 5.01 21.13
N ASP A 20 0.75 5.24 19.85
CA ASP A 20 -0.43 5.74 19.16
C ASP A 20 -0.94 4.69 18.17
N LEU A 21 -2.24 4.42 18.18
CA LEU A 21 -2.89 3.46 17.29
C LEU A 21 -3.60 4.12 16.11
N THR A 22 -3.49 5.44 15.99
CA THR A 22 -4.03 6.17 14.83
C THR A 22 -3.40 5.65 13.53
N PRO A 23 -4.21 5.29 12.53
CA PRO A 23 -3.69 4.88 11.23
C PRO A 23 -2.84 5.97 10.58
N VAL A 24 -1.64 5.59 10.17
CA VAL A 24 -0.68 6.45 9.45
C VAL A 24 -0.15 5.73 8.21
N SER A 25 0.50 6.45 7.30
CA SER A 25 0.96 5.91 6.03
C SER A 25 2.45 6.22 5.78
N ASN A 26 3.10 5.41 4.95
CA ASN A 26 4.46 5.69 4.51
C ASN A 26 4.59 7.02 3.74
N ILE A 27 3.52 7.49 3.11
CA ILE A 27 3.53 8.80 2.44
C ILE A 27 3.66 9.97 3.43
N ASP A 28 3.38 9.75 4.71
CA ASP A 28 3.48 10.74 5.78
C ASP A 28 4.95 10.96 6.22
N VAL A 29 5.87 10.06 5.85
CA VAL A 29 7.27 10.14 6.26
C VAL A 29 7.95 11.39 5.70
N CYS A 30 7.78 11.67 4.41
CA CYS A 30 8.40 12.83 3.78
C CYS A 30 7.91 14.16 4.39
N PRO A 31 6.59 14.43 4.52
CA PRO A 31 6.11 15.62 5.22
C PRO A 31 6.60 15.73 6.67
N THR A 32 6.69 14.60 7.38
CA THR A 32 7.20 14.58 8.75
C THR A 32 8.66 15.00 8.83
N LEU A 33 9.51 14.52 7.93
CA LEU A 33 10.92 14.90 7.87
C LEU A 33 11.08 16.39 7.50
N CYS A 34 10.29 16.89 6.56
CA CYS A 34 10.29 18.31 6.20
C CYS A 34 9.89 19.20 7.38
N ASP A 35 8.83 18.83 8.10
CA ASP A 35 8.36 19.55 9.28
C ASP A 35 9.43 19.58 10.40
N LEU A 36 10.06 18.44 10.70
CA LEU A 36 11.15 18.33 11.65
C LEU A 36 12.39 19.15 11.25
N ALA A 37 12.64 19.30 9.95
CA ALA A 37 13.74 20.09 9.40
C ALA A 37 13.40 21.59 9.25
N GLY A 38 12.15 22.00 9.46
CA GLY A 38 11.68 23.36 9.22
C GLY A 38 11.62 23.73 7.72
N VAL A 39 11.41 22.75 6.85
CA VAL A 39 11.29 22.90 5.41
C VAL A 39 9.84 22.82 4.97
N ASP A 40 9.41 23.72 4.10
CA ASP A 40 8.06 23.65 3.54
C ASP A 40 7.96 22.48 2.56
N ILE A 41 7.03 21.55 2.85
CA ILE A 41 6.78 20.38 2.01
C ILE A 41 6.38 20.77 0.58
N SER A 42 5.72 21.90 0.39
CA SER A 42 5.31 22.38 -0.92
C SER A 42 6.49 22.71 -1.85
N GLU A 43 7.66 23.02 -1.29
CA GLU A 43 8.89 23.24 -2.04
C GLU A 43 9.59 21.95 -2.44
N VAL A 44 9.36 20.86 -1.69
CA VAL A 44 10.04 19.55 -1.88
C VAL A 44 9.18 18.57 -2.66
N ALA A 45 7.92 18.41 -2.28
CA ALA A 45 7.01 17.44 -2.85
C ALA A 45 5.55 17.98 -2.89
N PRO A 46 5.27 18.99 -3.74
CA PRO A 46 3.95 19.64 -3.81
C PRO A 46 2.82 18.68 -4.25
N TRP A 47 3.18 17.52 -4.78
CA TRP A 47 2.23 16.48 -5.20
C TRP A 47 1.86 15.47 -4.11
N THR A 48 2.51 15.52 -2.92
CA THR A 48 2.22 14.58 -1.85
C THR A 48 0.85 14.84 -1.23
N THR A 49 0.15 13.77 -0.89
CA THR A 49 -1.08 13.81 -0.10
C THR A 49 -0.84 13.35 1.34
N GLY A 50 0.42 13.09 1.70
CA GLY A 50 0.84 12.75 3.07
C GLY A 50 0.77 13.95 4.00
N GLU A 51 0.66 13.68 5.29
CA GLU A 51 0.59 14.67 6.36
C GLU A 51 1.76 14.49 7.35
N SER A 52 2.25 15.60 7.92
CA SER A 52 3.24 15.49 9.00
C SER A 52 2.67 14.77 10.22
N LEU A 53 3.42 13.82 10.75
CA LEU A 53 3.09 13.11 11.99
C LEU A 53 3.60 13.84 13.25
N VAL A 54 4.29 14.96 13.11
CA VAL A 54 4.77 15.76 14.25
C VAL A 54 3.62 16.26 15.13
N PRO A 55 2.51 16.77 14.59
CA PRO A 55 1.36 17.13 15.41
C PRO A 55 0.79 15.95 16.19
N LEU A 56 0.67 14.77 15.54
CA LEU A 56 0.18 13.54 16.19
C LEU A 56 1.12 13.13 17.34
N GLY A 57 2.44 13.11 17.11
CA GLY A 57 3.44 12.81 18.14
C GLY A 57 3.50 13.81 19.30
N ARG A 58 2.79 14.93 19.20
CA ARG A 58 2.61 15.96 20.26
C ARG A 58 1.20 15.96 20.85
N GLY A 59 0.44 14.88 20.69
CA GLY A 59 -0.91 14.73 21.22
C GLY A 59 -2.01 15.38 20.38
N GLY A 60 -1.72 15.74 19.14
CA GLY A 60 -2.71 16.16 18.15
C GLY A 60 -3.58 15.01 17.64
N VAL A 61 -4.54 15.31 16.78
CA VAL A 61 -5.47 14.33 16.21
C VAL A 61 -5.35 14.35 14.69
N ARG A 62 -5.31 13.17 14.08
CA ARG A 62 -5.47 12.99 12.64
C ARG A 62 -6.92 12.64 12.32
N THR A 63 -7.50 13.34 11.37
CA THR A 63 -8.90 13.12 10.93
C THR A 63 -9.00 12.62 9.50
N SER A 64 -7.93 12.77 8.68
CA SER A 64 -7.90 12.29 7.31
C SER A 64 -7.71 10.76 7.25
N PRO A 65 -8.42 10.07 6.36
CA PRO A 65 -8.23 8.65 6.16
C PRO A 65 -6.88 8.34 5.53
N VAL A 66 -6.30 7.21 5.90
CA VAL A 66 -5.19 6.59 5.18
C VAL A 66 -5.74 5.92 3.93
N ALA A 67 -5.18 6.26 2.79
CA ALA A 67 -5.53 5.70 1.49
C ALA A 67 -4.52 4.62 1.07
N MET A 68 -5.02 3.55 0.48
CA MET A 68 -4.22 2.43 -0.04
C MET A 68 -4.70 2.08 -1.44
N GLU A 69 -3.75 1.72 -2.31
CA GLU A 69 -4.00 1.27 -3.68
C GLU A 69 -3.31 -0.06 -3.91
N TYR A 70 -3.98 -0.95 -4.62
CA TYR A 70 -3.42 -2.22 -5.04
C TYR A 70 -3.83 -2.55 -6.47
N ALA A 71 -2.84 -2.71 -7.34
CA ALA A 71 -3.02 -3.09 -8.74
C ALA A 71 -1.87 -4.01 -9.18
N ALA A 72 -1.57 -5.02 -8.36
CA ALA A 72 -0.44 -5.94 -8.54
C ALA A 72 -0.92 -7.38 -8.79
N GLU A 73 -0.08 -8.35 -8.48
CA GLU A 73 -0.31 -9.76 -8.77
C GLU A 73 -1.64 -10.27 -8.17
N GLY A 74 -2.39 -11.01 -8.96
CA GLY A 74 -3.65 -11.62 -8.55
C GLY A 74 -4.86 -10.71 -8.57
N SER A 75 -4.70 -9.42 -8.91
CA SER A 75 -5.82 -8.50 -9.06
C SER A 75 -6.22 -8.32 -10.52
N TYR A 76 -7.50 -8.55 -10.85
CA TYR A 76 -8.05 -8.33 -12.20
C TYR A 76 -8.47 -6.88 -12.43
N ALA A 77 -8.65 -6.11 -11.37
CA ALA A 77 -8.94 -4.68 -11.39
C ALA A 77 -8.29 -3.99 -10.19
N PRO A 78 -8.05 -2.68 -10.25
CA PRO A 78 -7.54 -1.93 -9.12
C PRO A 78 -8.44 -2.05 -7.89
N LEU A 79 -7.82 -2.26 -6.73
CA LEU A 79 -8.45 -2.25 -5.43
C LEU A 79 -7.95 -1.03 -4.67
N VAL A 80 -8.88 -0.30 -4.08
CA VAL A 80 -8.57 0.84 -3.21
C VAL A 80 -9.15 0.62 -1.82
N ALA A 81 -8.48 1.15 -0.82
CA ALA A 81 -8.97 1.07 0.54
C ALA A 81 -8.75 2.37 1.30
N LEU A 82 -9.64 2.64 2.24
CA LEU A 82 -9.58 3.75 3.19
C LEU A 82 -9.59 3.20 4.61
N ARG A 83 -8.72 3.75 5.47
CA ARG A 83 -8.63 3.40 6.90
C ARG A 83 -8.74 4.67 7.74
N GLN A 84 -9.78 4.75 8.58
CA GLN A 84 -10.03 5.90 9.45
C GLN A 84 -10.69 5.47 10.76
N GLY A 85 -10.10 5.86 11.90
CA GLY A 85 -10.56 5.41 13.21
C GLY A 85 -10.60 3.88 13.29
N GLN A 86 -11.71 3.28 13.68
CA GLN A 86 -11.93 1.83 13.67
C GLN A 86 -12.32 1.27 12.30
N TRP A 87 -12.66 2.12 11.33
CA TRP A 87 -13.23 1.68 10.07
C TRP A 87 -12.17 1.38 9.01
N LYS A 88 -12.40 0.30 8.27
CA LYS A 88 -11.72 -0.01 7.03
C LYS A 88 -12.75 -0.22 5.93
N TYR A 89 -12.61 0.53 4.86
CA TYR A 89 -13.41 0.40 3.65
C TYR A 89 -12.54 -0.07 2.50
N THR A 90 -13.04 -0.99 1.68
CA THR A 90 -12.36 -1.51 0.49
C THR A 90 -13.31 -1.52 -0.68
N ARG A 91 -12.82 -1.09 -1.84
CA ARG A 91 -13.57 -1.03 -3.08
C ARG A 91 -12.77 -1.55 -4.27
N CYS A 92 -13.44 -2.35 -5.10
CA CYS A 92 -12.98 -2.83 -6.39
C CYS A 92 -14.15 -2.80 -7.37
N THR A 93 -13.91 -2.56 -8.68
CA THR A 93 -15.00 -2.51 -9.67
C THR A 93 -15.61 -3.87 -9.97
N LEU A 94 -14.94 -4.96 -9.61
CA LEU A 94 -15.38 -6.34 -9.90
C LEU A 94 -16.02 -7.03 -8.70
N ASP A 95 -15.82 -6.50 -7.49
CA ASP A 95 -16.29 -7.09 -6.25
C ASP A 95 -17.23 -6.13 -5.50
N PRO A 96 -18.14 -6.64 -4.64
CA PRO A 96 -18.91 -5.79 -3.73
C PRO A 96 -18.00 -4.99 -2.81
N ASP A 97 -18.47 -3.81 -2.40
CA ASP A 97 -17.82 -3.01 -1.37
C ASP A 97 -17.67 -3.79 -0.07
N GLN A 98 -16.63 -3.50 0.68
CA GLN A 98 -16.40 -4.09 2.00
C GLN A 98 -16.22 -2.99 3.03
N LEU A 99 -16.87 -3.15 4.17
CA LEU A 99 -16.74 -2.28 5.34
C LEU A 99 -16.52 -3.13 6.58
N PHE A 100 -15.50 -2.82 7.36
CA PHE A 100 -15.17 -3.54 8.59
C PHE A 100 -15.00 -2.56 9.75
N ASP A 101 -15.49 -2.95 10.93
CA ASP A 101 -15.16 -2.33 12.21
C ASP A 101 -14.03 -3.14 12.84
N LEU A 102 -12.81 -2.62 12.80
CA LEU A 102 -11.62 -3.34 13.26
C LEU A 102 -11.45 -3.36 14.78
N ASP A 103 -12.23 -2.57 15.51
CA ASP A 103 -12.27 -2.65 16.97
C ASP A 103 -13.15 -3.86 17.40
N ALA A 104 -14.25 -4.09 16.71
CA ALA A 104 -15.14 -5.22 16.96
C ALA A 104 -14.68 -6.50 16.24
N ASP A 105 -14.13 -6.36 15.03
CA ASP A 105 -13.71 -7.47 14.16
C ASP A 105 -12.29 -7.22 13.58
N PRO A 106 -11.24 -7.39 14.39
CA PRO A 106 -9.85 -7.17 13.95
C PRO A 106 -9.36 -8.15 12.88
N HIS A 107 -10.13 -9.20 12.60
CA HIS A 107 -9.80 -10.22 11.59
C HIS A 107 -10.59 -10.07 10.28
N GLU A 108 -11.43 -9.03 10.17
CA GLU A 108 -12.19 -8.74 8.93
C GLU A 108 -13.07 -9.94 8.46
N LEU A 109 -13.75 -10.58 9.40
CA LEU A 109 -14.57 -11.78 9.13
C LEU A 109 -16.02 -11.43 8.74
N THR A 110 -16.50 -10.24 9.12
CA THR A 110 -17.88 -9.82 8.92
C THR A 110 -17.92 -8.52 8.10
N ASN A 111 -18.30 -8.63 6.82
CA ASN A 111 -18.52 -7.47 5.98
C ASN A 111 -19.82 -6.75 6.38
N LEU A 112 -19.72 -5.49 6.76
CA LEU A 112 -20.82 -4.63 7.20
C LEU A 112 -21.41 -3.77 6.05
N ALA A 113 -20.93 -3.90 4.81
CA ALA A 113 -21.36 -3.06 3.70
C ALA A 113 -22.86 -3.21 3.36
N ASP A 114 -23.46 -4.35 3.64
CA ASP A 114 -24.89 -4.60 3.43
C ASP A 114 -25.74 -4.43 4.71
N ASP A 115 -25.12 -4.06 5.82
CA ASP A 115 -25.86 -3.83 7.07
C ASP A 115 -26.47 -2.41 7.09
N PRO A 116 -27.80 -2.27 7.16
CA PRO A 116 -28.46 -0.96 7.21
C PRO A 116 -28.04 -0.09 8.39
N ALA A 117 -27.57 -0.68 9.50
CA ALA A 117 -27.08 0.06 10.65
C ALA A 117 -25.81 0.87 10.34
N HIS A 118 -25.08 0.50 9.31
CA HIS A 118 -23.82 1.14 8.89
C HIS A 118 -23.91 1.87 7.55
N ALA A 119 -25.14 2.07 7.03
CA ALA A 119 -25.38 2.70 5.73
C ALA A 119 -24.78 4.10 5.61
N ASP A 120 -24.89 4.92 6.65
CA ASP A 120 -24.34 6.29 6.66
C ASP A 120 -22.81 6.28 6.64
N THR A 121 -22.19 5.40 7.40
CA THR A 121 -20.73 5.21 7.42
C THR A 121 -20.23 4.76 6.05
N LEU A 122 -20.90 3.77 5.46
CA LEU A 122 -20.57 3.30 4.11
C LEU A 122 -20.70 4.42 3.06
N ALA A 123 -21.77 5.23 3.13
CA ALA A 123 -21.98 6.34 2.21
C ALA A 123 -20.88 7.41 2.32
N GLN A 124 -20.40 7.71 3.53
CA GLN A 124 -19.26 8.62 3.75
C GLN A 124 -17.99 8.09 3.08
N PHE A 125 -17.65 6.81 3.29
CA PHE A 125 -16.47 6.21 2.66
C PHE A 125 -16.58 6.11 1.15
N ARG A 126 -17.77 5.85 0.60
CA ARG A 126 -18.02 5.87 -0.84
C ARG A 126 -17.75 7.26 -1.43
N THR A 127 -18.29 8.30 -0.77
CA THR A 127 -18.09 9.69 -1.19
C THR A 127 -16.61 10.07 -1.17
N GLU A 128 -15.89 9.68 -0.14
CA GLU A 128 -14.45 9.94 -0.02
C GLU A 128 -13.64 9.18 -1.08
N ALA A 129 -14.01 7.92 -1.36
CA ALA A 129 -13.38 7.13 -2.41
C ALA A 129 -13.64 7.71 -3.80
N ASP A 130 -14.89 8.13 -4.09
CA ASP A 130 -15.25 8.76 -5.36
C ASP A 130 -14.54 10.11 -5.58
N ALA A 131 -14.28 10.84 -4.50
CA ALA A 131 -13.52 12.08 -4.56
C ALA A 131 -12.02 11.86 -4.85
N ARG A 132 -11.47 10.71 -4.45
CA ARG A 132 -10.04 10.39 -4.60
C ARG A 132 -9.72 9.65 -5.89
N TRP A 133 -10.59 8.75 -6.33
CA TRP A 133 -10.29 7.82 -7.42
C TRP A 133 -11.35 7.76 -8.50
N ASP A 134 -10.92 7.89 -9.73
CA ASP A 134 -11.60 7.38 -10.90
C ASP A 134 -11.06 5.97 -11.19
N LEU A 135 -11.75 4.94 -10.71
CA LEU A 135 -11.30 3.54 -10.83
C LEU A 135 -11.23 3.06 -12.27
N ALA A 136 -12.07 3.58 -13.17
CA ALA A 136 -12.03 3.23 -14.58
C ALA A 136 -10.76 3.78 -15.25
N ARG A 137 -10.42 5.02 -14.95
CA ARG A 137 -9.19 5.65 -15.41
C ARG A 137 -7.98 4.96 -14.81
N PHE A 138 -8.02 4.63 -13.52
CA PHE A 138 -6.93 3.92 -12.84
C PHE A 138 -6.66 2.55 -13.50
N ASP A 139 -7.70 1.74 -13.79
CA ASP A 139 -7.55 0.47 -14.50
C ASP A 139 -6.93 0.67 -15.90
N ALA A 140 -7.39 1.66 -16.65
CA ALA A 140 -6.85 1.96 -17.97
C ALA A 140 -5.36 2.34 -17.92
N GLU A 141 -4.95 3.17 -16.97
CA GLU A 141 -3.56 3.59 -16.77
C GLU A 141 -2.66 2.42 -16.35
N VAL A 142 -3.17 1.52 -15.49
CA VAL A 142 -2.45 0.29 -15.10
C VAL A 142 -2.22 -0.61 -16.31
N ARG A 143 -3.26 -0.87 -17.13
CA ARG A 143 -3.16 -1.70 -18.35
C ARG A 143 -2.21 -1.11 -19.38
N GLU A 144 -2.26 0.19 -19.59
CA GLU A 144 -1.31 0.88 -20.47
C GLU A 144 0.13 0.74 -19.95
N SER A 145 0.32 0.93 -18.65
CA SER A 145 1.64 0.74 -18.02
C SER A 145 2.13 -0.71 -18.16
N GLN A 146 1.25 -1.70 -18.01
CA GLN A 146 1.59 -3.12 -18.22
C GLN A 146 1.98 -3.38 -19.67
N ALA A 147 1.24 -2.85 -20.63
CA ALA A 147 1.55 -3.00 -22.04
C ALA A 147 2.94 -2.42 -22.40
N ARG A 148 3.27 -1.24 -21.86
CA ARG A 148 4.61 -0.64 -22.04
C ARG A 148 5.72 -1.48 -21.43
N ARG A 149 5.51 -2.02 -20.22
CA ARG A 149 6.47 -2.90 -19.55
C ARG A 149 6.64 -4.22 -20.29
N TRP A 150 5.59 -4.73 -20.91
CA TRP A 150 5.64 -5.94 -21.73
C TRP A 150 6.57 -5.77 -22.93
N ILE A 151 6.57 -4.62 -23.60
CA ILE A 151 7.50 -4.31 -24.70
C ILE A 151 8.95 -4.41 -24.23
N VAL A 152 9.25 -3.82 -23.09
CA VAL A 152 10.60 -3.85 -22.49
C VAL A 152 10.98 -5.30 -22.13
N TYR A 153 10.06 -6.03 -21.51
CA TYR A 153 10.26 -7.43 -21.15
C TYR A 153 10.58 -8.30 -22.39
N GLU A 154 9.80 -8.18 -23.47
CA GLU A 154 10.04 -8.92 -24.71
C GLU A 154 11.38 -8.56 -25.37
N ALA A 155 11.77 -7.30 -25.33
CA ALA A 155 13.06 -6.88 -25.83
C ALA A 155 14.23 -7.47 -25.02
N LEU A 156 14.13 -7.43 -23.69
CA LEU A 156 15.15 -7.99 -22.79
C LEU A 156 15.24 -9.52 -22.89
N ARG A 157 14.12 -10.17 -23.16
CA ARG A 157 14.02 -11.62 -23.28
C ARG A 157 14.77 -12.17 -24.51
N GLN A 158 14.93 -11.37 -25.57
CA GLN A 158 15.69 -11.72 -26.77
C GLN A 158 17.21 -11.67 -26.57
N GLY A 159 17.66 -11.01 -25.51
CA GLY A 159 19.07 -10.94 -25.10
C GLY A 159 19.47 -12.04 -24.12
N GLY A 160 20.65 -11.89 -23.54
CA GLY A 160 21.07 -12.71 -22.40
C GLY A 160 20.18 -12.43 -21.20
N TYR A 161 19.82 -13.50 -20.47
CA TYR A 161 19.10 -13.34 -19.22
C TYR A 161 19.88 -12.46 -18.24
N TYR A 162 19.20 -11.47 -17.68
CA TYR A 162 19.74 -10.63 -16.61
C TYR A 162 18.86 -10.78 -15.37
N PRO A 163 19.41 -11.10 -14.20
CA PRO A 163 18.62 -11.10 -12.97
C PRO A 163 17.99 -9.72 -12.77
N TRP A 164 16.72 -9.67 -12.42
CA TRP A 164 16.03 -8.39 -12.21
C TRP A 164 16.53 -7.63 -10.98
N ASP A 165 17.23 -8.33 -10.09
CA ASP A 165 17.81 -7.74 -8.89
C ASP A 165 19.22 -8.26 -8.65
N TYR A 166 20.09 -7.43 -8.03
CA TYR A 166 21.41 -7.87 -7.58
C TYR A 166 21.28 -8.78 -6.38
N GLN A 167 21.39 -10.06 -6.62
CA GLN A 167 21.46 -11.06 -5.57
C GLN A 167 22.86 -11.67 -5.54
N PRO A 168 23.68 -11.37 -4.51
CA PRO A 168 24.96 -12.04 -4.36
C PRO A 168 24.72 -13.54 -4.19
N LEU A 169 25.51 -14.36 -4.88
CA LEU A 169 25.48 -15.81 -4.71
C LEU A 169 25.67 -16.16 -3.22
N ARG A 170 24.68 -16.80 -2.67
CA ARG A 170 24.68 -17.25 -1.26
C ARG A 170 24.17 -18.67 -1.20
N VAL A 171 24.66 -19.42 -0.22
CA VAL A 171 24.17 -20.76 0.06
C VAL A 171 22.78 -20.66 0.67
N ALA A 172 21.75 -21.17 0.00
CA ALA A 172 20.35 -21.05 0.42
C ALA A 172 20.10 -21.67 1.80
N SER A 173 20.82 -22.75 2.15
CA SER A 173 20.74 -23.42 3.43
C SER A 173 21.23 -22.55 4.63
N GLU A 174 21.98 -21.49 4.36
CA GLU A 174 22.47 -20.55 5.36
C GLU A 174 21.51 -19.36 5.57
N ARG A 175 20.40 -19.33 4.86
CA ARG A 175 19.41 -18.25 4.93
C ARG A 175 18.24 -18.62 5.81
N TYR A 176 17.67 -17.61 6.44
CA TYR A 176 16.51 -17.75 7.31
C TYR A 176 15.27 -18.25 6.56
N MET A 177 15.06 -17.80 5.30
CA MET A 177 13.89 -18.17 4.49
C MET A 177 14.31 -19.03 3.30
N ARG A 178 13.49 -20.06 2.99
CA ARG A 178 13.69 -20.94 1.83
C ARG A 178 15.11 -21.53 1.78
N ASN A 179 15.59 -21.94 2.94
CA ASN A 179 16.96 -22.43 3.13
C ASN A 179 17.23 -23.80 2.52
N HIS A 180 16.26 -24.41 1.84
CA HIS A 180 16.38 -25.69 1.12
C HIS A 180 16.75 -25.51 -0.35
N MET A 181 16.77 -24.29 -0.87
CA MET A 181 16.95 -23.98 -2.27
C MET A 181 17.70 -22.65 -2.47
N ASP A 182 18.50 -22.55 -3.52
CA ASP A 182 19.07 -21.27 -3.94
C ASP A 182 17.99 -20.35 -4.47
N LEU A 183 17.98 -19.10 -4.05
CA LEU A 183 16.93 -18.14 -4.45
C LEU A 183 16.96 -17.85 -5.95
N ASN A 184 18.14 -17.78 -6.56
CA ASN A 184 18.24 -17.53 -8.00
C ASN A 184 17.64 -18.69 -8.81
N VAL A 185 17.87 -19.94 -8.34
CA VAL A 185 17.25 -21.14 -8.95
C VAL A 185 15.73 -21.12 -8.76
N LEU A 186 15.26 -20.73 -7.58
CA LEU A 186 13.82 -20.62 -7.32
C LEU A 186 13.17 -19.58 -8.23
N GLU A 187 13.77 -18.41 -8.35
CA GLU A 187 13.25 -17.33 -9.19
C GLU A 187 13.28 -17.72 -10.67
N ASP A 188 14.34 -18.36 -11.14
CA ASP A 188 14.44 -18.82 -12.53
C ASP A 188 13.36 -19.86 -12.87
N ASN A 189 13.04 -20.75 -11.93
CA ASN A 189 11.99 -21.76 -12.08
C ASN A 189 10.56 -21.15 -12.06
N GLN A 190 10.37 -19.97 -11.49
CA GLN A 190 9.08 -19.29 -11.42
C GLN A 190 8.82 -18.36 -12.63
N ARG A 191 9.79 -18.20 -13.51
CA ARG A 191 9.67 -17.33 -14.68
C ARG A 191 9.00 -18.03 -15.84
N PHE A 192 8.37 -17.23 -16.68
CA PHE A 192 7.89 -17.74 -17.96
C PHE A 192 9.03 -18.37 -18.76
N PRO A 193 8.76 -19.46 -19.49
CA PRO A 193 9.76 -20.08 -20.35
C PRO A 193 10.38 -19.04 -21.27
N ARG A 194 11.70 -19.07 -21.39
CA ARG A 194 12.39 -18.27 -22.40
C ARG A 194 11.90 -18.76 -23.76
N GLY A 195 11.47 -17.84 -24.62
CA GLY A 195 11.20 -18.20 -26.01
C GLY A 195 12.49 -18.78 -26.64
N GLU A 196 12.35 -19.89 -27.34
CA GLU A 196 13.39 -20.44 -28.19
C GLU A 196 13.70 -19.49 -29.35
#